data_822fc497b2f8dc154653ff950b3fcb03
#
_entry.id   822fc497b2f8dc154653ff950b3fcb03
#
_cell.length_a   1.000
_cell.length_b   1.000
_cell.length_c   1.000
_cell.angle_alpha   90.00
_cell.angle_beta   90.00
_cell.angle_gamma   90.00
#
_symmetry.space_group_name_H-M   'P 1'
#
loop_
_entity.id
_entity.type
_entity.pdbx_description
1 polymer ?
#
loop_
_entity_poly.entity_id
_entity_poly.type
_entity_poly.pdbx_seq_one_letter_code
_entity_poly.pdbx_strand_id
1 'polypeptide(L)'
;MLLPIWRKEAYLSEQHYDDVSGYTNPNESEHDFFTVGHTSTSVSLAAGLTKARDLKGENGNVIAVIGDGSLSGGEALEGLDFAAELQSNFIIIVNDNDMSIAENHGGLYQNLALLRKTDGQAECNLFKAMGLDYVYVDRGNDVAALIKAFKQH
;
A
#
# COMPACT_ATOMS: atom_id res chain seq x y z
N MET A 1 3.11 -6.17 10.73
CA MET A 1 2.34 -4.92 10.64
C MET A 1 1.51 -4.60 11.88
N LEU A 2 1.19 -5.57 12.74
CA LEU A 2 0.41 -5.37 13.97
C LEU A 2 1.19 -4.69 15.11
N LEU A 3 2.50 -4.86 15.16
CA LEU A 3 3.34 -4.36 16.26
C LEU A 3 3.37 -2.83 16.42
N PRO A 4 3.32 -2.00 15.36
CA PRO A 4 3.28 -0.56 15.51
C PRO A 4 1.94 0.01 15.98
N ILE A 5 0.88 -0.78 16.01
CA ILE A 5 -0.49 -0.33 16.25
C ILE A 5 -0.96 -0.71 17.67
N TRP A 6 -0.15 -0.40 18.67
CA TRP A 6 -0.48 -0.52 20.12
C TRP A 6 -0.81 -1.95 20.62
N ARG A 7 -0.58 -3.00 19.81
CA ARG A 7 -0.85 -4.40 20.17
C ARG A 7 0.41 -5.23 20.43
N LYS A 8 1.57 -4.57 20.53
CA LYS A 8 2.85 -5.26 20.70
C LYS A 8 2.86 -6.15 21.93
N GLU A 9 2.40 -5.63 23.07
CA GLU A 9 2.43 -6.38 24.34
C GLU A 9 1.49 -7.60 24.30
N ALA A 10 0.28 -7.41 23.81
CA ALA A 10 -0.69 -8.51 23.63
C ALA A 10 -0.16 -9.57 22.65
N TYR A 11 0.42 -9.14 21.53
CA TYR A 11 0.96 -10.04 20.51
C TYR A 11 2.17 -10.85 20.98
N LEU A 12 3.00 -10.30 21.87
CA LEU A 12 4.20 -10.96 22.39
C LEU A 12 3.96 -11.74 23.69
N SER A 13 2.80 -11.63 24.30
CA SER A 13 2.45 -12.31 25.55
C SER A 13 1.83 -13.68 25.27
N GLU A 14 2.41 -14.73 25.80
CA GLU A 14 1.84 -16.08 25.74
C GLU A 14 0.44 -16.16 26.36
N GLN A 15 0.13 -15.27 27.33
CA GLN A 15 -1.16 -15.20 28.00
C GLN A 15 -2.28 -14.65 27.11
N HIS A 16 -1.92 -13.93 26.04
CA HIS A 16 -2.83 -13.27 25.12
C HIS A 16 -2.70 -13.80 23.69
N TYR A 17 -2.14 -14.99 23.52
CA TYR A 17 -1.88 -15.57 22.21
C TYR A 17 -3.14 -15.69 21.35
N ASP A 18 -4.29 -15.99 21.98
CA ASP A 18 -5.58 -16.12 21.31
C ASP A 18 -6.41 -14.82 21.29
N ASP A 19 -5.95 -13.75 21.96
CA ASP A 19 -6.68 -12.49 22.08
C ASP A 19 -6.46 -11.54 20.89
N VAL A 20 -5.43 -11.81 20.09
CA VAL A 20 -5.02 -10.95 18.96
C VAL A 20 -4.93 -11.77 17.68
N SER A 21 -5.75 -11.43 16.70
CA SER A 21 -5.70 -12.07 15.39
C SER A 21 -4.47 -11.65 14.58
N GLY A 22 -4.08 -12.44 13.59
CA GLY A 22 -3.01 -12.12 12.64
C GLY A 22 -3.40 -11.03 11.62
N TYR A 23 -4.64 -10.55 11.65
CA TYR A 23 -5.23 -9.64 10.68
C TYR A 23 -5.77 -8.38 11.35
N THR A 24 -6.04 -7.35 10.55
CA THR A 24 -6.70 -6.14 11.05
C THR A 24 -8.13 -6.44 11.47
N ASN A 25 -8.52 -5.93 12.63
CA ASN A 25 -9.85 -6.15 13.19
C ASN A 25 -10.30 -4.95 14.04
N PRO A 26 -11.34 -4.22 13.64
CA PRO A 26 -11.85 -3.06 14.39
C PRO A 26 -12.28 -3.38 15.82
N ASN A 27 -12.60 -4.64 16.13
CA ASN A 27 -12.93 -5.06 17.50
C ASN A 27 -11.70 -5.17 18.42
N GLU A 28 -10.49 -5.21 17.83
CA GLU A 28 -9.23 -5.31 18.59
C GLU A 28 -8.51 -3.98 18.73
N SER A 29 -8.75 -3.03 17.82
CA SER A 29 -8.08 -1.73 17.83
C SER A 29 -8.89 -0.67 17.10
N GLU A 30 -9.00 0.52 17.71
CA GLU A 30 -9.56 1.72 17.06
C GLU A 30 -8.77 2.21 15.84
N HIS A 31 -7.54 1.71 15.66
CA HIS A 31 -6.69 2.01 14.52
C HIS A 31 -6.93 1.07 13.32
N ASP A 32 -7.74 0.05 13.48
CA ASP A 32 -8.12 -0.86 12.42
C ASP A 32 -9.48 -0.45 11.84
N PHE A 33 -9.47 0.05 10.61
CA PHE A 33 -10.70 0.52 9.95
C PHE A 33 -11.52 -0.63 9.35
N PHE A 34 -10.88 -1.76 9.04
CA PHE A 34 -11.51 -2.87 8.33
C PHE A 34 -11.09 -4.22 8.91
N THR A 35 -11.99 -5.19 8.85
CA THR A 35 -11.63 -6.60 9.03
C THR A 35 -11.16 -7.14 7.69
N VAL A 36 -9.87 -7.40 7.54
CA VAL A 36 -9.26 -7.84 6.30
C VAL A 36 -8.32 -9.00 6.53
N GLY A 37 -8.57 -10.11 5.85
CA GLY A 37 -7.67 -11.28 5.79
C GLY A 37 -7.21 -11.59 4.36
N HIS A 38 -7.80 -10.95 3.36
CA HIS A 38 -7.46 -11.14 1.95
C HIS A 38 -6.36 -10.16 1.48
N THR A 39 -5.41 -10.64 0.71
CA THR A 39 -4.40 -9.80 0.04
C THR A 39 -5.03 -8.93 -1.07
N SER A 40 -4.31 -7.96 -1.60
CA SER A 40 -4.67 -7.11 -2.76
C SER A 40 -5.76 -6.05 -2.50
N THR A 41 -6.29 -5.92 -1.28
CA THR A 41 -7.45 -5.08 -0.97
C THR A 41 -7.12 -3.65 -0.55
N SER A 42 -5.87 -3.36 -0.17
CA SER A 42 -5.51 -2.09 0.48
C SER A 42 -5.76 -0.86 -0.39
N VAL A 43 -5.52 -0.95 -1.70
CA VAL A 43 -5.70 0.18 -2.63
C VAL A 43 -7.18 0.51 -2.77
N SER A 44 -8.04 -0.49 -3.01
CA SER A 44 -9.48 -0.30 -3.17
C SER A 44 -10.15 0.24 -1.91
N LEU A 45 -9.78 -0.30 -0.73
CA LEU A 45 -10.29 0.17 0.56
C LEU A 45 -9.88 1.62 0.84
N ALA A 46 -8.62 1.96 0.59
CA ALA A 46 -8.10 3.31 0.77
C ALA A 46 -8.70 4.29 -0.26
N ALA A 47 -8.93 3.87 -1.50
CA ALA A 47 -9.63 4.68 -2.49
C ALA A 47 -11.06 5.01 -2.05
N GLY A 48 -11.78 4.04 -1.46
CA GLY A 48 -13.09 4.27 -0.86
C GLY A 48 -13.06 5.28 0.30
N LEU A 49 -12.05 5.19 1.19
CA LEU A 49 -11.84 6.18 2.27
C LEU A 49 -11.53 7.58 1.71
N THR A 50 -10.69 7.65 0.67
CA THR A 50 -10.37 8.90 -0.02
C THR A 50 -11.63 9.56 -0.56
N LYS A 51 -12.45 8.79 -1.29
CA LYS A 51 -13.72 9.29 -1.82
C LYS A 51 -14.68 9.75 -0.73
N ALA A 52 -14.78 9.01 0.36
CA ALA A 52 -15.64 9.36 1.49
C ALA A 52 -15.18 10.67 2.17
N ARG A 53 -13.86 10.84 2.39
CA ARG A 53 -13.27 12.07 2.91
C ARG A 53 -13.61 13.27 2.02
N ASP A 54 -13.40 13.12 0.71
CA ASP A 54 -13.63 14.20 -0.25
C ASP A 54 -15.11 14.61 -0.32
N LEU A 55 -16.02 13.64 -0.31
CA LEU A 55 -17.47 13.91 -0.27
C LEU A 55 -17.92 14.62 0.99
N LYS A 56 -17.23 14.41 2.11
CA LYS A 56 -17.48 15.12 3.38
C LYS A 56 -16.81 16.48 3.45
N GLY A 57 -15.94 16.82 2.50
CA GLY A 57 -15.13 18.04 2.54
C GLY A 57 -14.08 18.03 3.67
N GLU A 58 -13.71 16.85 4.14
CA GLU A 58 -12.70 16.68 5.18
C GLU A 58 -11.29 16.73 4.59
N ASN A 59 -10.32 17.15 5.40
CA ASN A 59 -8.90 17.18 5.04
C ASN A 59 -8.17 16.04 5.74
N GLY A 60 -7.16 15.52 5.09
CA GLY A 60 -6.31 14.45 5.63
C GLY A 60 -5.65 13.64 4.52
N ASN A 61 -4.57 12.98 4.84
CA ASN A 61 -3.89 12.10 3.91
C ASN A 61 -4.47 10.69 4.04
N VAL A 62 -4.78 10.06 2.92
CA VAL A 62 -5.09 8.63 2.88
C VAL A 62 -3.92 7.94 2.20
N ILE A 63 -3.38 6.92 2.86
CA ILE A 63 -2.19 6.22 2.40
C ILE A 63 -2.48 4.73 2.34
N ALA A 64 -2.38 4.14 1.16
CA ALA A 64 -2.38 2.70 0.97
C ALA A 64 -0.95 2.17 0.91
N VAL A 65 -0.68 1.06 1.58
CA VAL A 65 0.59 0.33 1.45
C VAL A 65 0.28 -1.05 0.91
N ILE A 66 0.95 -1.42 -0.19
CA ILE A 66 0.77 -2.71 -0.85
C ILE A 66 2.12 -3.31 -1.23
N GLY A 67 2.30 -4.61 -1.02
CA GLY A 67 3.48 -5.33 -1.52
C GLY A 67 3.33 -5.67 -3.00
N ASP A 68 4.45 -5.86 -3.68
CA ASP A 68 4.51 -6.25 -5.10
C ASP A 68 3.73 -7.54 -5.39
N GLY A 69 3.84 -8.56 -4.52
CA GLY A 69 3.06 -9.78 -4.66
C GLY A 69 1.54 -9.56 -4.58
N SER A 70 1.09 -8.67 -3.70
CA SER A 70 -0.32 -8.31 -3.56
C SER A 70 -0.84 -7.42 -4.70
N LEU A 71 0.06 -6.64 -5.31
CA LEU A 71 -0.29 -5.71 -6.39
C LEU A 71 -0.79 -6.42 -7.65
N SER A 72 -0.42 -7.69 -7.85
CA SER A 72 -0.88 -8.47 -9.02
C SER A 72 -2.33 -8.97 -8.92
N GLY A 73 -2.99 -8.79 -7.80
CA GLY A 73 -4.40 -9.13 -7.66
C GLY A 73 -5.31 -8.20 -8.46
N GLY A 74 -6.38 -8.76 -9.06
CA GLY A 74 -7.31 -7.98 -9.89
C GLY A 74 -7.92 -6.80 -9.15
N GLU A 75 -8.30 -6.99 -7.89
CA GLU A 75 -8.85 -5.92 -7.04
C GLU A 75 -7.86 -4.76 -6.83
N ALA A 76 -6.56 -5.05 -6.70
CA ALA A 76 -5.55 -3.99 -6.60
C ALA A 76 -5.43 -3.19 -7.90
N LEU A 77 -5.51 -3.85 -9.07
CA LEU A 77 -5.47 -3.19 -10.37
C LEU A 77 -6.73 -2.34 -10.62
N GLU A 78 -7.91 -2.83 -10.24
CA GLU A 78 -9.15 -2.05 -10.26
C GLU A 78 -9.06 -0.84 -9.33
N GLY A 79 -8.48 -1.02 -8.14
CA GLY A 79 -8.23 0.06 -7.20
C GLY A 79 -7.29 1.13 -7.75
N LEU A 80 -6.24 0.75 -8.47
CA LEU A 80 -5.32 1.69 -9.15
C LEU A 80 -6.04 2.47 -10.27
N ASP A 81 -6.86 1.79 -11.08
CA ASP A 81 -7.65 2.42 -12.13
C ASP A 81 -8.60 3.49 -11.55
N PHE A 82 -9.32 3.14 -10.50
CA PHE A 82 -10.19 4.10 -9.80
C PHE A 82 -9.39 5.22 -9.11
N ALA A 83 -8.22 4.93 -8.55
CA ALA A 83 -7.36 5.94 -7.93
C ALA A 83 -6.94 7.04 -8.90
N ALA A 84 -6.66 6.68 -10.15
CA ALA A 84 -6.33 7.64 -11.20
C ALA A 84 -7.50 8.60 -11.51
N GLU A 85 -8.74 8.14 -11.40
CA GLU A 85 -9.95 8.95 -11.61
C GLU A 85 -10.21 9.92 -10.44
N LEU A 86 -9.78 9.60 -9.22
CA LEU A 86 -10.08 10.40 -8.03
C LEU A 86 -9.46 11.80 -8.06
N GLN A 87 -8.29 11.96 -8.66
CA GLN A 87 -7.51 13.22 -8.70
C GLN A 87 -7.44 13.92 -7.33
N SER A 88 -7.17 13.17 -6.30
CA SER A 88 -7.27 13.58 -4.90
C SER A 88 -5.98 13.31 -4.14
N ASN A 89 -5.86 13.84 -2.93
CA ASN A 89 -4.73 13.57 -2.03
C ASN A 89 -4.78 12.11 -1.52
N PHE A 90 -4.33 11.21 -2.36
CA PHE A 90 -4.27 9.77 -2.12
C PHE A 90 -2.87 9.25 -2.49
N ILE A 91 -2.18 8.69 -1.52
CA ILE A 91 -0.82 8.18 -1.69
C ILE A 91 -0.84 6.65 -1.70
N ILE A 92 -0.27 6.05 -2.73
CA ILE A 92 -0.13 4.60 -2.83
C ILE A 92 1.36 4.24 -2.76
N ILE A 93 1.73 3.47 -1.76
CA ILE A 93 3.09 3.01 -1.55
C ILE A 93 3.18 1.55 -1.99
N VAL A 94 3.89 1.31 -3.08
CA VAL A 94 4.24 -0.05 -3.52
C VAL A 94 5.57 -0.44 -2.89
N ASN A 95 5.52 -1.38 -1.94
CA ASN A 95 6.73 -1.97 -1.35
C ASN A 95 7.20 -3.12 -2.22
N ASP A 96 8.12 -2.82 -3.14
CA ASP A 96 8.65 -3.76 -4.11
C ASP A 96 10.02 -4.27 -3.65
N ASN A 97 10.07 -5.52 -3.23
CA ASN A 97 11.30 -6.23 -2.85
C ASN A 97 11.59 -7.44 -3.74
N ASP A 98 10.87 -7.55 -4.86
CA ASP A 98 10.98 -8.66 -5.82
C ASP A 98 10.68 -10.04 -5.20
N MET A 99 9.96 -10.07 -4.09
CA MET A 99 9.68 -11.27 -3.32
C MET A 99 8.19 -11.40 -3.01
N SER A 100 7.65 -12.56 -3.33
CA SER A 100 6.39 -13.06 -2.76
C SER A 100 6.65 -14.41 -2.07
N ILE A 101 5.60 -15.19 -1.77
CA ILE A 101 5.77 -16.56 -1.23
C ILE A 101 6.50 -17.47 -2.25
N ALA A 102 6.32 -17.18 -3.55
CA ALA A 102 7.01 -17.83 -4.66
C ALA A 102 7.62 -16.75 -5.58
N GLU A 103 8.42 -17.18 -6.55
CA GLU A 103 8.96 -16.29 -7.58
C GLU A 103 7.84 -15.58 -8.34
N ASN A 104 8.03 -14.30 -8.57
CA ASN A 104 7.08 -13.46 -9.28
C ASN A 104 7.19 -13.65 -10.80
N HIS A 105 6.09 -13.96 -11.46
CA HIS A 105 6.01 -14.13 -12.92
C HIS A 105 4.89 -13.25 -13.49
N GLY A 106 5.11 -12.69 -14.69
CA GLY A 106 4.11 -11.94 -15.44
C GLY A 106 4.56 -10.54 -15.84
N GLY A 107 3.75 -9.90 -16.68
CA GLY A 107 4.07 -8.59 -17.26
C GLY A 107 4.19 -7.46 -16.22
N LEU A 108 3.39 -7.50 -15.15
CA LEU A 108 3.51 -6.56 -14.05
C LEU A 108 4.91 -6.59 -13.43
N TYR A 109 5.40 -7.78 -13.09
CA TYR A 109 6.71 -7.95 -12.46
C TYR A 109 7.86 -7.62 -13.38
N GLN A 110 7.71 -7.88 -14.70
CA GLN A 110 8.67 -7.43 -15.71
C GLN A 110 8.74 -5.90 -15.74
N ASN A 111 7.61 -5.22 -15.63
CA ASN A 111 7.58 -3.76 -15.55
C ASN A 111 8.21 -3.23 -14.26
N LEU A 112 7.90 -3.82 -13.10
CA LEU A 112 8.54 -3.47 -11.83
C LEU A 112 10.06 -3.67 -11.90
N ALA A 113 10.53 -4.79 -12.44
CA ALA A 113 11.96 -5.07 -12.63
C ALA A 113 12.63 -4.02 -13.55
N LEU A 114 11.94 -3.59 -14.61
CA LEU A 114 12.43 -2.54 -15.49
C LEU A 114 12.52 -1.19 -14.75
N LEU A 115 11.53 -0.85 -13.94
CA LEU A 115 11.52 0.37 -13.14
C LEU A 115 12.68 0.37 -12.12
N ARG A 116 12.94 -0.75 -11.44
CA ARG A 116 14.10 -0.90 -10.54
C ARG A 116 15.43 -0.69 -11.27
N LYS A 117 15.60 -1.31 -12.45
CA LYS A 117 16.84 -1.21 -13.24
C LYS A 117 17.14 0.19 -13.78
N THR A 118 16.12 1.02 -13.92
CA THR A 118 16.21 2.34 -14.53
C THR A 118 15.98 3.47 -13.52
N ASP A 119 16.01 3.18 -12.23
CA ASP A 119 15.70 4.14 -11.17
C ASP A 119 14.39 4.89 -11.42
N GLY A 120 13.39 4.17 -11.90
CA GLY A 120 12.06 4.71 -12.24
C GLY A 120 11.98 5.51 -13.54
N GLN A 121 13.05 5.57 -14.35
CA GLN A 121 13.12 6.41 -15.55
C GLN A 121 12.65 5.72 -16.84
N ALA A 122 12.24 4.45 -16.77
CA ALA A 122 11.75 3.75 -17.95
C ALA A 122 10.54 4.47 -18.58
N GLU A 123 10.51 4.55 -19.91
CA GLU A 123 9.36 5.06 -20.66
C GLU A 123 8.13 4.17 -20.43
N CYS A 124 8.32 2.85 -20.46
CA CYS A 124 7.28 1.90 -20.14
C CYS A 124 7.08 1.83 -18.61
N ASN A 125 6.09 2.55 -18.11
CA ASN A 125 5.74 2.61 -16.71
C ASN A 125 4.24 2.45 -16.57
N LEU A 126 3.81 1.33 -16.00
CA LEU A 126 2.40 0.98 -15.82
C LEU A 126 1.63 2.06 -15.06
N PHE A 127 2.19 2.60 -14.00
CA PHE A 127 1.53 3.59 -13.15
C PHE A 127 1.30 4.90 -13.91
N LYS A 128 2.30 5.36 -14.64
CA LYS A 128 2.17 6.55 -15.52
C LYS A 128 1.18 6.32 -16.65
N ALA A 129 1.16 5.10 -17.21
CA ALA A 129 0.22 4.74 -18.26
C ALA A 129 -1.23 4.76 -17.78
N MET A 130 -1.46 4.51 -16.49
CA MET A 130 -2.79 4.63 -15.84
C MET A 130 -3.13 6.08 -15.45
N GLY A 131 -2.22 7.05 -15.63
CA GLY A 131 -2.45 8.45 -15.28
C GLY A 131 -2.07 8.82 -13.85
N LEU A 132 -1.34 7.95 -13.16
CA LEU A 132 -0.86 8.22 -11.80
C LEU A 132 0.50 8.94 -11.83
N ASP A 133 0.70 9.88 -10.91
CA ASP A 133 2.02 10.42 -10.62
C ASP A 133 2.90 9.34 -9.99
N TYR A 134 4.13 9.21 -10.49
CA TYR A 134 5.01 8.14 -10.07
C TYR A 134 6.32 8.68 -9.51
N VAL A 135 6.65 8.23 -8.31
CA VAL A 135 7.90 8.54 -7.61
C VAL A 135 8.66 7.26 -7.30
N TYR A 136 9.91 7.19 -7.72
CA TYR A 136 10.80 6.09 -7.38
C TYR A 136 11.62 6.43 -6.14
N VAL A 137 11.68 5.51 -5.18
CA VAL A 137 12.49 5.63 -3.96
C VAL A 137 13.36 4.39 -3.84
N ASP A 138 14.63 4.49 -4.21
CA ASP A 138 15.60 3.39 -4.19
C ASP A 138 15.79 2.81 -2.78
N ARG A 139 15.95 3.69 -1.78
CA ARG A 139 16.20 3.30 -0.40
C ARG A 139 14.91 3.23 0.43
N GLY A 140 14.00 2.33 0.06
CA GLY A 140 12.69 2.20 0.70
C GLY A 140 12.71 1.81 2.19
N ASN A 141 13.85 1.35 2.73
CA ASN A 141 14.05 1.06 4.15
C ASN A 141 14.83 2.18 4.90
N ASP A 142 15.19 3.25 4.22
CA ASP A 142 15.84 4.43 4.83
C ASP A 142 14.78 5.46 5.21
N VAL A 143 14.57 5.64 6.51
CA VAL A 143 13.56 6.56 7.04
C VAL A 143 13.77 8.00 6.57
N ALA A 144 15.03 8.46 6.45
CA ALA A 144 15.32 9.80 5.98
C ALA A 144 14.97 9.98 4.49
N ALA A 145 15.23 8.96 3.66
CA ALA A 145 14.84 8.95 2.26
C ALA A 145 13.31 8.97 2.10
N LEU A 146 12.59 8.18 2.88
CA LEU A 146 11.12 8.17 2.90
C LEU A 146 10.53 9.51 3.33
N ILE A 147 11.03 10.10 4.43
CA ILE A 147 10.58 11.43 4.89
C ILE A 147 10.80 12.48 3.79
N LYS A 148 11.94 12.43 3.10
CA LYS A 148 12.21 13.35 1.99
C LYS A 148 11.22 13.17 0.85
N ALA A 149 10.95 11.94 0.44
CA ALA A 149 9.97 11.64 -0.61
C ALA A 149 8.58 12.16 -0.26
N PHE A 150 8.06 11.88 0.95
CA PHE A 150 6.75 12.36 1.39
C PHE A 150 6.62 13.88 1.54
N LYS A 151 7.71 14.60 1.74
CA LYS A 151 7.68 16.08 1.83
C LYS A 151 7.74 16.78 0.48
N GLN A 152 8.05 16.06 -0.58
CA GLN A 152 8.16 16.60 -1.94
C GLN A 152 6.83 16.48 -2.72
N HIS A 153 5.91 15.72 -2.20
CA HIS A 153 4.59 15.43 -2.75
C HIS A 153 3.49 15.63 -1.72
#